data_f53141310b8ff453d93986d53990c29b
#
_entry.id   f53141310b8ff453d93986d53990c29b
#
_cell.length_a   1.000
_cell.length_b   1.000
_cell.length_c   1.000
_cell.angle_alpha   90.00
_cell.angle_beta   90.00
_cell.angle_gamma   90.00
#
_symmetry.space_group_name_H-M   'P 1'
#
loop_
_entity.id
_entity.type
_entity.pdbx_description
1 polymer ?
#
loop_
_entity_poly.entity_id
_entity_poly.type
_entity_poly.pdbx_seq_one_letter_code
_entity_poly.pdbx_strand_id
1 'polypeptide(L)'
;MAMRPQDRYKSTTAGAVSANRNYKDTVFRMLFSDKKNLLSLYNAVNSRDYTNPDDLEIVTLENAIYMGMKNDLAFIIDTNLYLYEHQSTYNPNMPLRDLFYISSEYQKMLDQKSLYSSSLQKIPTPNFIEFYNGSDPVCDVFEHRLSSAFEHLSGEPKLELIVTVLNINEGHNALLMEHCKTLREYAQYVAKVRKYTADMSLNEAVECAVDECIKENILADFLRKNRAEVISMSIFAVSYTHLTLPTI
;
A
#
# COMPACT_ATOMS: atom_id res chain seq x y z
N MET A 1 -22.04 -39.56 25.61
CA MET A 1 -21.03 -38.70 26.27
C MET A 1 -19.90 -38.50 25.27
N ALA A 2 -19.95 -37.50 24.44
CA ALA A 2 -19.01 -37.26 23.34
C ALA A 2 -18.10 -36.08 23.72
N MET A 3 -16.80 -36.34 23.77
CA MET A 3 -15.75 -35.35 24.03
C MET A 3 -15.66 -34.32 22.88
N ARG A 4 -15.60 -33.04 23.23
CA ARG A 4 -15.29 -31.94 22.33
C ARG A 4 -13.80 -31.96 21.99
N PRO A 5 -13.37 -31.69 20.76
CA PRO A 5 -11.97 -31.38 20.44
C PRO A 5 -11.71 -29.89 20.65
N GLN A 6 -11.22 -29.53 21.82
CA GLN A 6 -10.46 -28.31 22.04
C GLN A 6 -8.96 -28.68 22.07
N ASP A 7 -8.11 -27.77 21.61
CA ASP A 7 -6.65 -27.80 21.61
C ASP A 7 -5.95 -28.38 20.38
N ARG A 8 -5.80 -27.49 19.38
CA ARG A 8 -4.61 -27.43 18.51
C ARG A 8 -4.52 -26.09 17.78
N TYR A 9 -4.24 -25.02 18.49
CA TYR A 9 -3.54 -23.86 17.90
C TYR A 9 -2.32 -23.54 18.77
N LYS A 10 -1.22 -24.22 18.48
CA LYS A 10 0.09 -23.78 18.95
C LYS A 10 0.49 -22.58 18.09
N SER A 11 0.54 -21.43 18.75
CA SER A 11 1.17 -20.22 18.27
C SER A 11 2.63 -20.48 17.90
N THR A 12 2.96 -20.33 16.64
CA THR A 12 4.36 -20.26 16.21
C THR A 12 4.56 -19.00 15.40
N THR A 13 5.41 -18.10 15.91
CA THR A 13 6.18 -17.06 15.22
C THR A 13 5.40 -15.95 14.53
N ALA A 14 4.65 -15.13 15.28
CA ALA A 14 4.09 -13.87 14.79
C ALA A 14 5.05 -12.65 14.93
N GLY A 15 6.23 -12.79 15.56
CA GLY A 15 7.11 -11.65 15.89
C GLY A 15 8.07 -11.21 14.78
N ALA A 16 8.50 -12.09 13.89
CA ALA A 16 9.55 -11.80 12.91
C ALA A 16 9.04 -11.16 11.60
N VAL A 17 7.76 -11.30 11.29
CA VAL A 17 7.18 -10.89 10.00
C VAL A 17 6.75 -9.42 9.98
N SER A 18 6.42 -8.81 11.13
CA SER A 18 5.94 -7.43 11.21
C SER A 18 7.04 -6.38 10.97
N ALA A 19 8.26 -6.64 11.42
CA ALA A 19 9.38 -5.71 11.31
C ALA A 19 9.86 -5.47 9.87
N ASN A 20 9.71 -6.45 9.00
CA ASN A 20 10.23 -6.43 7.63
C ASN A 20 9.37 -5.62 6.63
N ARG A 21 8.17 -5.20 7.01
CA ARG A 21 7.21 -4.55 6.11
C ARG A 21 7.37 -3.04 6.00
N ASN A 22 7.69 -2.39 7.10
CA ASN A 22 7.61 -0.92 7.20
C ASN A 22 8.59 -0.16 6.29
N TYR A 23 9.80 -0.71 5.98
CA TYR A 23 10.76 0.00 5.15
C TYR A 23 10.29 0.16 3.70
N LYS A 24 9.63 -0.85 3.13
CA LYS A 24 9.11 -0.83 1.76
C LYS A 24 7.98 0.19 1.62
N ASP A 25 6.98 0.09 2.50
CA ASP A 25 5.83 0.96 2.52
C ASP A 25 6.25 2.42 2.69
N THR A 26 7.24 2.67 3.55
CA THR A 26 7.73 4.02 3.79
C THR A 26 8.49 4.59 2.59
N VAL A 27 9.40 3.81 1.98
CA VAL A 27 10.11 4.26 0.77
C VAL A 27 9.12 4.50 -0.39
N PHE A 28 8.13 3.62 -0.56
CA PHE A 28 7.07 3.80 -1.55
C PHE A 28 6.31 5.13 -1.32
N ARG A 29 5.84 5.38 -0.10
CA ARG A 29 5.17 6.64 0.25
C ARG A 29 6.05 7.85 0.04
N MET A 30 7.31 7.82 0.46
CA MET A 30 8.24 8.93 0.26
C MET A 30 8.42 9.27 -1.21
N LEU A 31 8.56 8.26 -2.08
CA LEU A 31 8.70 8.44 -3.53
C LEU A 31 7.46 9.07 -4.16
N PHE A 32 6.28 8.56 -3.80
CA PHE A 32 5.02 8.94 -4.44
C PHE A 32 4.24 10.02 -3.69
N SER A 33 4.75 10.54 -2.56
CA SER A 33 4.30 11.81 -1.98
C SER A 33 4.74 13.01 -2.81
N ASP A 34 5.73 12.87 -3.69
CA ASP A 34 6.07 13.86 -4.70
C ASP A 34 5.02 13.82 -5.82
N LYS A 35 4.35 14.97 -6.07
CA LYS A 35 3.26 15.06 -7.05
C LYS A 35 3.68 14.67 -8.48
N LYS A 36 4.94 14.91 -8.87
CA LYS A 36 5.43 14.54 -10.22
C LYS A 36 5.55 13.03 -10.35
N ASN A 37 6.10 12.38 -9.31
CA ASN A 37 6.19 10.93 -9.27
C ASN A 37 4.80 10.30 -9.21
N LEU A 38 3.89 10.85 -8.40
CA LEU A 38 2.51 10.38 -8.29
C LEU A 38 1.75 10.53 -9.61
N LEU A 39 1.92 11.64 -10.32
CA LEU A 39 1.32 11.85 -11.64
C LEU A 39 1.87 10.86 -12.67
N SER A 40 3.18 10.59 -12.66
CA SER A 40 3.79 9.57 -13.51
C SER A 40 3.21 8.17 -13.23
N LEU A 41 3.03 7.83 -11.95
CA LEU A 41 2.40 6.56 -11.55
C LEU A 41 0.94 6.49 -12.00
N TYR A 42 0.17 7.56 -11.77
CA TYR A 42 -1.21 7.66 -12.22
C TYR A 42 -1.34 7.48 -13.73
N ASN A 43 -0.51 8.17 -14.50
CA ASN A 43 -0.50 8.06 -15.96
C ASN A 43 -0.21 6.63 -16.42
N ALA A 44 0.79 5.98 -15.82
CA ALA A 44 1.17 4.61 -16.17
C ALA A 44 0.07 3.59 -15.85
N VAL A 45 -0.58 3.73 -14.67
CA VAL A 45 -1.67 2.82 -14.25
C VAL A 45 -2.92 3.00 -15.12
N ASN A 46 -3.26 4.24 -15.48
CA ASN A 46 -4.51 4.56 -16.14
C ASN A 46 -4.38 4.83 -17.65
N SER A 47 -3.19 4.62 -18.23
CA SER A 47 -2.89 4.90 -19.64
C SER A 47 -3.28 6.34 -20.01
N ARG A 48 -2.81 7.30 -19.22
CA ARG A 48 -3.04 8.75 -19.37
C ARG A 48 -1.71 9.44 -19.61
N ASP A 49 -1.78 10.74 -19.95
CA ASP A 49 -0.64 11.60 -20.31
C ASP A 49 -0.73 13.00 -19.72
N TYR A 50 -1.32 13.14 -18.52
CA TYR A 50 -1.33 14.41 -17.79
C TYR A 50 0.10 14.91 -17.56
N THR A 51 0.29 16.21 -17.76
CA THR A 51 1.62 16.83 -17.68
C THR A 51 1.78 17.78 -16.49
N ASN A 52 0.66 18.29 -15.96
CA ASN A 52 0.67 19.23 -14.85
C ASN A 52 0.42 18.53 -13.51
N PRO A 53 1.41 18.43 -12.60
CA PRO A 53 1.24 17.81 -11.29
C PRO A 53 0.20 18.51 -10.39
N ASP A 54 -0.14 19.77 -10.66
CA ASP A 54 -1.13 20.50 -9.88
C ASP A 54 -2.58 20.10 -10.21
N ASP A 55 -2.79 19.29 -11.25
CA ASP A 55 -4.08 18.63 -11.51
C ASP A 55 -4.41 17.55 -10.45
N LEU A 56 -3.40 17.13 -9.66
CA LEU A 56 -3.59 16.24 -8.53
C LEU A 56 -3.93 17.02 -7.25
N GLU A 57 -5.07 16.74 -6.66
CA GLU A 57 -5.43 17.16 -5.31
C GLU A 57 -5.15 16.00 -4.33
N ILE A 58 -4.13 16.15 -3.49
CA ILE A 58 -3.83 15.14 -2.47
C ILE A 58 -4.83 15.27 -1.33
N VAL A 59 -5.53 14.18 -1.04
CA VAL A 59 -6.49 14.06 0.05
C VAL A 59 -5.80 13.35 1.20
N THR A 60 -5.50 14.10 2.27
CA THR A 60 -4.79 13.52 3.42
C THR A 60 -5.77 12.83 4.36
N LEU A 61 -5.57 11.54 4.58
CA LEU A 61 -6.27 10.76 5.60
C LEU A 61 -5.68 10.97 7.01
N GLU A 62 -5.32 12.22 7.39
CA GLU A 62 -4.61 12.52 8.65
C GLU A 62 -5.33 12.06 9.93
N ASN A 63 -6.61 11.76 9.89
CA ASN A 63 -7.42 11.45 11.07
C ASN A 63 -8.21 10.14 11.03
N ALA A 64 -7.86 9.21 10.17
CA ALA A 64 -8.42 7.86 10.24
C ALA A 64 -7.83 7.05 11.43
N ILE A 65 -7.85 7.63 12.64
CA ILE A 65 -7.52 6.93 13.89
C ILE A 65 -8.69 6.02 14.31
N TYR A 66 -9.45 5.51 13.38
CA TYR A 66 -10.35 4.41 13.64
C TYR A 66 -9.59 3.13 13.33
N MET A 67 -9.18 2.40 14.36
CA MET A 67 -8.47 1.11 14.30
C MET A 67 -6.99 1.15 13.85
N GLY A 68 -6.28 2.30 13.88
CA GLY A 68 -4.85 2.36 13.53
C GLY A 68 -4.53 2.11 12.06
N MET A 69 -5.54 2.16 11.18
CA MET A 69 -5.40 1.99 9.74
C MET A 69 -5.15 3.35 9.08
N LYS A 70 -4.14 3.42 8.22
CA LYS A 70 -3.85 4.58 7.37
C LYS A 70 -3.78 4.10 5.93
N ASN A 71 -4.38 4.85 5.02
CA ASN A 71 -4.15 4.69 3.59
C ASN A 71 -2.80 5.28 3.22
N ASP A 72 -2.09 4.69 2.26
CA ASP A 72 -0.77 5.17 1.87
C ASP A 72 -0.85 6.46 1.05
N LEU A 73 -1.68 6.50 0.03
CA LEU A 73 -1.85 7.66 -0.85
C LEU A 73 -3.32 7.78 -1.27
N ALA A 74 -3.94 8.94 -1.02
CA ALA A 74 -5.26 9.28 -1.54
C ALA A 74 -5.20 10.62 -2.28
N PHE A 75 -5.79 10.68 -3.47
CA PHE A 75 -5.79 11.88 -4.28
C PHE A 75 -6.99 11.93 -5.23
N ILE A 76 -7.36 13.16 -5.61
CA ILE A 76 -8.39 13.42 -6.61
C ILE A 76 -7.72 13.95 -7.87
N ILE A 77 -8.16 13.45 -9.01
CA ILE A 77 -7.88 14.02 -10.31
C ILE A 77 -9.18 14.05 -11.12
N ASP A 78 -9.51 15.18 -11.70
CA ASP A 78 -10.82 15.48 -12.28
C ASP A 78 -11.96 15.22 -11.27
N THR A 79 -12.79 14.20 -11.51
CA THR A 79 -13.91 13.79 -10.65
C THR A 79 -13.72 12.40 -10.07
N ASN A 80 -12.48 11.91 -10.06
CA ASN A 80 -12.16 10.57 -9.58
C ASN A 80 -11.28 10.66 -8.33
N LEU A 81 -11.62 9.89 -7.32
CA LEU A 81 -10.83 9.69 -6.11
C LEU A 81 -10.09 8.36 -6.22
N TYR A 82 -8.77 8.41 -6.10
CA TYR A 82 -7.91 7.22 -6.12
C TYR A 82 -7.37 6.94 -4.72
N LEU A 83 -7.49 5.68 -4.30
CA LEU A 83 -6.84 5.15 -3.12
C LEU A 83 -5.78 4.16 -3.60
N TYR A 84 -4.50 4.53 -3.38
CA TYR A 84 -3.33 3.73 -3.71
C TYR A 84 -2.73 3.18 -2.44
N GLU A 85 -2.68 1.86 -2.33
CA GLU A 85 -2.11 1.13 -1.20
C GLU A 85 -0.89 0.33 -1.63
N HIS A 86 0.16 0.33 -0.84
CA HIS A 86 1.30 -0.56 -1.00
C HIS A 86 1.18 -1.74 -0.03
N GLN A 87 1.30 -2.97 -0.53
CA GLN A 87 1.20 -4.17 0.29
C GLN A 87 2.40 -5.10 0.09
N SER A 88 3.08 -5.41 1.19
CA SER A 88 4.20 -6.36 1.22
C SER A 88 3.78 -7.81 1.47
N THR A 89 2.49 -8.07 1.62
CA THR A 89 1.91 -9.40 1.82
C THR A 89 0.55 -9.48 1.17
N TYR A 90 0.18 -10.66 0.72
CA TYR A 90 -1.16 -10.95 0.24
C TYR A 90 -2.19 -10.68 1.36
N ASN A 91 -3.16 -9.81 1.09
CA ASN A 91 -4.18 -9.43 2.06
C ASN A 91 -5.57 -9.41 1.42
N PRO A 92 -6.37 -10.48 1.54
CA PRO A 92 -7.69 -10.55 0.94
C PRO A 92 -8.74 -9.62 1.61
N ASN A 93 -8.37 -8.97 2.72
CA ASN A 93 -9.25 -8.04 3.44
C ASN A 93 -9.14 -6.58 2.95
N MET A 94 -8.37 -6.33 1.88
CA MET A 94 -8.23 -4.98 1.34
C MET A 94 -9.56 -4.34 0.96
N PRO A 95 -10.52 -5.01 0.30
CA PRO A 95 -11.82 -4.40 0.00
C PRO A 95 -12.59 -3.94 1.25
N LEU A 96 -12.47 -4.68 2.35
CA LEU A 96 -13.12 -4.30 3.61
C LEU A 96 -12.43 -3.09 4.26
N ARG A 97 -11.10 -3.00 4.19
CA ARG A 97 -10.34 -1.84 4.66
C ARG A 97 -10.68 -0.59 3.83
N ASP A 98 -10.68 -0.72 2.51
CA ASP A 98 -10.97 0.37 1.58
C ASP A 98 -12.41 0.87 1.71
N LEU A 99 -13.37 0.00 2.04
CA LEU A 99 -14.74 0.41 2.35
C LEU A 99 -14.77 1.40 3.53
N PHE A 100 -14.01 1.15 4.58
CA PHE A 100 -13.93 2.07 5.71
C PHE A 100 -13.20 3.36 5.35
N TYR A 101 -12.13 3.30 4.56
CA TYR A 101 -11.40 4.47 4.10
C TYR A 101 -12.29 5.38 3.25
N ILE A 102 -12.92 4.84 2.22
CA ILE A 102 -13.75 5.62 1.32
C ILE A 102 -14.98 6.20 2.03
N SER A 103 -15.59 5.45 2.95
CA SER A 103 -16.70 5.95 3.76
C SER A 103 -16.27 7.15 4.60
N SER A 104 -15.09 7.11 5.21
CA SER A 104 -14.53 8.23 5.98
C SER A 104 -14.25 9.45 5.11
N GLU A 105 -13.70 9.25 3.90
CA GLU A 105 -13.43 10.37 2.98
C GLU A 105 -14.73 11.04 2.49
N TYR A 106 -15.71 10.26 2.09
CA TYR A 106 -16.99 10.82 1.68
C TYR A 106 -17.73 11.56 2.80
N GLN A 107 -17.58 11.11 4.05
CA GLN A 107 -18.15 11.84 5.21
C GLN A 107 -17.51 13.23 5.40
N LYS A 108 -16.23 13.42 5.05
CA LYS A 108 -15.55 14.73 5.11
C LYS A 108 -15.98 15.66 3.98
N MET A 109 -16.25 15.09 2.80
CA MET A 109 -16.60 15.85 1.59
C MET A 109 -18.05 16.34 1.59
N LEU A 110 -18.92 15.71 2.38
CA LEU A 110 -20.36 15.96 2.38
C LEU A 110 -20.79 16.75 3.62
N ASP A 111 -21.62 17.77 3.44
CA ASP A 111 -22.39 18.32 4.54
C ASP A 111 -23.50 17.33 4.95
N GLN A 112 -23.47 16.89 6.20
CA GLN A 112 -24.44 15.92 6.72
C GLN A 112 -25.89 16.38 6.53
N LYS A 113 -26.17 17.69 6.59
CA LYS A 113 -27.52 18.24 6.37
C LYS A 113 -27.98 18.04 4.94
N SER A 114 -27.07 18.09 3.97
CA SER A 114 -27.39 17.94 2.55
C SER A 114 -27.87 16.53 2.20
N LEU A 115 -27.49 15.50 2.98
CA LEU A 115 -27.93 14.12 2.80
C LEU A 115 -29.45 13.93 3.03
N TYR A 116 -30.08 14.83 3.78
CA TYR A 116 -31.53 14.81 4.04
C TYR A 116 -32.31 15.71 3.07
N SER A 117 -31.65 16.32 2.10
CA SER A 117 -32.29 17.11 1.05
C SER A 117 -32.87 16.22 -0.05
N SER A 118 -33.77 16.76 -0.85
CA SER A 118 -34.28 16.08 -2.05
C SER A 118 -33.33 16.12 -3.24
N SER A 119 -32.21 16.82 -3.12
CA SER A 119 -31.20 16.97 -4.19
C SER A 119 -30.14 15.87 -4.08
N LEU A 120 -29.87 15.18 -5.21
CA LEU A 120 -28.81 14.17 -5.28
C LEU A 120 -27.45 14.81 -5.01
N GLN A 121 -26.75 14.34 -3.99
CA GLN A 121 -25.39 14.73 -3.71
C GLN A 121 -24.43 13.90 -4.59
N LYS A 122 -23.58 14.58 -5.34
CA LYS A 122 -22.54 13.94 -6.18
C LYS A 122 -21.24 13.85 -5.40
N ILE A 123 -20.57 12.71 -5.52
CA ILE A 123 -19.27 12.42 -4.91
C ILE A 123 -18.29 11.96 -5.99
N PRO A 124 -16.98 12.13 -5.81
CA PRO A 124 -15.98 11.60 -6.73
C PRO A 124 -16.11 10.08 -6.90
N THR A 125 -15.86 9.60 -8.11
CA THR A 125 -15.85 8.14 -8.39
C THR A 125 -14.65 7.49 -7.71
N PRO A 126 -14.82 6.47 -6.85
CA PRO A 126 -13.71 5.84 -6.15
C PRO A 126 -13.01 4.80 -7.02
N ASN A 127 -11.68 4.75 -6.93
CA ASN A 127 -10.84 3.77 -7.58
C ASN A 127 -9.83 3.22 -6.56
N PHE A 128 -9.71 1.90 -6.47
CA PHE A 128 -8.89 1.21 -5.46
C PHE A 128 -7.81 0.39 -6.15
N ILE A 129 -6.56 0.75 -5.91
CA ILE A 129 -5.40 0.10 -6.51
C ILE A 129 -4.42 -0.31 -5.41
N GLU A 130 -4.10 -1.59 -5.38
CA GLU A 130 -3.08 -2.17 -4.51
C GLU A 130 -1.81 -2.46 -5.31
N PHE A 131 -0.69 -1.93 -4.88
CA PHE A 131 0.64 -2.24 -5.39
C PHE A 131 1.27 -3.35 -4.54
N TYR A 132 1.16 -4.57 -5.02
CA TYR A 132 1.68 -5.74 -4.33
C TYR A 132 3.17 -5.91 -4.56
N ASN A 133 3.93 -5.91 -3.47
CA ASN A 133 5.36 -6.19 -3.44
C ASN A 133 5.68 -7.24 -2.38
N GLY A 134 4.94 -8.34 -2.36
CA GLY A 134 5.17 -9.49 -1.48
C GLY A 134 6.08 -10.54 -2.10
N SER A 135 6.30 -11.63 -1.36
CA SER A 135 7.09 -12.78 -1.80
C SER A 135 6.24 -13.95 -2.30
N ASP A 136 4.93 -13.92 -2.05
CA ASP A 136 4.04 -14.98 -2.53
C ASP A 136 3.90 -14.89 -4.05
N PRO A 137 3.90 -16.02 -4.77
CA PRO A 137 3.75 -16.05 -6.21
C PRO A 137 2.30 -15.68 -6.58
N VAL A 138 2.12 -14.49 -7.16
CA VAL A 138 0.83 -14.02 -7.68
C VAL A 138 0.99 -13.59 -9.13
N CYS A 139 -0.11 -13.57 -9.88
CA CYS A 139 -0.12 -13.08 -11.26
C CYS A 139 0.12 -11.56 -11.32
N ASP A 140 0.33 -11.03 -12.53
CA ASP A 140 0.63 -9.62 -12.75
C ASP A 140 -0.50 -8.71 -12.29
N VAL A 141 -1.74 -9.10 -12.58
CA VAL A 141 -2.94 -8.35 -12.23
C VAL A 141 -4.03 -9.30 -11.74
N PHE A 142 -4.68 -8.97 -10.65
CA PHE A 142 -5.86 -9.68 -10.15
C PHE A 142 -6.75 -8.73 -9.33
N GLU A 143 -7.91 -9.23 -8.89
CA GLU A 143 -8.87 -8.43 -8.12
C GLU A 143 -9.17 -9.08 -6.78
N HIS A 144 -9.30 -8.24 -5.76
CA HIS A 144 -10.01 -8.58 -4.54
C HIS A 144 -11.41 -7.98 -4.57
N ARG A 145 -12.40 -8.75 -4.13
CA ARG A 145 -13.81 -8.35 -4.12
C ARG A 145 -14.38 -8.37 -2.71
N LEU A 146 -15.10 -7.33 -2.34
CA LEU A 146 -15.74 -7.24 -1.03
C LEU A 146 -16.74 -8.38 -0.80
N SER A 147 -17.46 -8.77 -1.84
CA SER A 147 -18.41 -9.88 -1.78
C SER A 147 -17.80 -11.21 -1.37
N SER A 148 -16.49 -11.38 -1.56
CA SER A 148 -15.76 -12.58 -1.08
C SER A 148 -15.70 -12.68 0.46
N ALA A 149 -15.97 -11.58 1.18
CA ALA A 149 -16.00 -11.55 2.64
C ALA A 149 -17.40 -11.82 3.21
N PHE A 150 -18.44 -11.92 2.37
CA PHE A 150 -19.80 -12.18 2.86
C PHE A 150 -19.99 -13.65 3.23
N GLU A 151 -20.50 -13.91 4.45
CA GLU A 151 -20.72 -15.26 4.95
C GLU A 151 -21.65 -16.09 4.05
N HIS A 152 -22.72 -15.45 3.55
CA HIS A 152 -23.72 -16.06 2.68
C HIS A 152 -24.13 -15.11 1.56
N LEU A 153 -23.60 -15.34 0.37
CA LEU A 153 -23.98 -14.58 -0.82
C LEU A 153 -24.99 -15.40 -1.64
N SER A 154 -26.21 -14.90 -1.76
CA SER A 154 -27.23 -15.48 -2.62
C SER A 154 -27.58 -14.47 -3.73
N GLY A 155 -27.18 -14.77 -4.97
CA GLY A 155 -27.36 -13.89 -6.12
C GLY A 155 -26.32 -12.76 -6.15
N GLU A 156 -26.60 -11.69 -6.87
CA GLU A 156 -25.71 -10.54 -7.04
C GLU A 156 -25.58 -9.75 -5.72
N PRO A 157 -24.34 -9.36 -5.33
CA PRO A 157 -24.13 -8.56 -4.13
C PRO A 157 -24.81 -7.20 -4.28
N LYS A 158 -25.47 -6.72 -3.21
CA LYS A 158 -26.06 -5.38 -3.18
C LYS A 158 -25.04 -4.30 -2.80
N LEU A 159 -23.91 -4.70 -2.28
CA LEU A 159 -22.74 -3.86 -2.03
C LEU A 159 -21.52 -4.58 -2.61
N GLU A 160 -20.78 -3.91 -3.48
CA GLU A 160 -19.54 -4.42 -4.02
C GLU A 160 -18.47 -3.33 -4.04
N LEU A 161 -17.25 -3.70 -3.71
CA LEU A 161 -16.04 -2.92 -3.85
C LEU A 161 -14.97 -3.83 -4.43
N ILE A 162 -14.31 -3.37 -5.48
CA ILE A 162 -13.29 -4.13 -6.19
C ILE A 162 -11.97 -3.40 -6.06
N VAL A 163 -10.94 -4.08 -5.56
CA VAL A 163 -9.58 -3.61 -5.50
C VAL A 163 -8.78 -4.28 -6.60
N THR A 164 -8.21 -3.50 -7.49
CA THR A 164 -7.28 -4.01 -8.51
C THR A 164 -5.89 -4.13 -7.91
N VAL A 165 -5.32 -5.32 -7.92
CA VAL A 165 -3.98 -5.59 -7.40
C VAL A 165 -2.99 -5.69 -8.55
N LEU A 166 -1.93 -4.90 -8.48
CA LEU A 166 -0.85 -4.85 -9.46
C LEU A 166 0.43 -5.40 -8.82
N ASN A 167 0.95 -6.52 -9.32
CA ASN A 167 2.21 -7.06 -8.86
C ASN A 167 3.37 -6.20 -9.37
N ILE A 168 4.02 -5.48 -8.45
CA ILE A 168 5.12 -4.56 -8.75
C ILE A 168 6.51 -5.14 -8.44
N ASN A 169 6.62 -6.45 -8.31
CA ASN A 169 7.92 -7.10 -8.21
C ASN A 169 8.69 -6.99 -9.54
N GLU A 170 10.01 -7.02 -9.47
CA GLU A 170 10.86 -7.05 -10.65
C GLU A 170 10.47 -8.21 -11.58
N GLY A 171 10.35 -7.94 -12.88
CA GLY A 171 9.93 -8.92 -13.89
C GLY A 171 8.41 -9.01 -14.11
N HIS A 172 7.61 -8.30 -13.32
CA HIS A 172 6.15 -8.24 -13.46
C HIS A 172 5.67 -6.91 -14.08
N ASN A 173 4.46 -6.91 -14.65
CA ASN A 173 3.80 -5.72 -15.21
C ASN A 173 4.72 -4.86 -16.09
N ALA A 174 5.36 -5.45 -17.09
CA ALA A 174 6.39 -4.83 -17.92
C ALA A 174 5.98 -3.47 -18.50
N LEU A 175 4.74 -3.33 -19.01
CA LEU A 175 4.24 -2.06 -19.55
C LEU A 175 4.12 -0.98 -18.48
N LEU A 176 3.63 -1.32 -17.29
CA LEU A 176 3.56 -0.40 -16.16
C LEU A 176 4.97 0.09 -15.77
N MET A 177 5.92 -0.83 -15.72
CA MET A 177 7.32 -0.53 -15.38
C MET A 177 8.01 0.30 -16.47
N GLU A 178 7.64 0.13 -17.74
CA GLU A 178 8.15 0.96 -18.84
C GLU A 178 7.67 2.40 -18.73
N HIS A 179 6.39 2.60 -18.40
CA HIS A 179 5.77 3.93 -18.36
C HIS A 179 5.98 4.67 -17.02
N CYS A 180 6.39 3.99 -15.95
CA CYS A 180 6.72 4.63 -14.67
C CYS A 180 8.14 4.26 -14.22
N LYS A 181 9.12 5.11 -14.59
CA LYS A 181 10.53 4.92 -14.24
C LYS A 181 10.73 4.79 -12.73
N THR A 182 10.10 5.66 -11.93
CA THR A 182 10.22 5.66 -10.47
C THR A 182 9.74 4.34 -9.86
N LEU A 183 8.63 3.77 -10.37
CA LEU A 183 8.12 2.48 -9.90
C LEU A 183 9.06 1.32 -10.27
N ARG A 184 9.59 1.32 -11.49
CA ARG A 184 10.58 0.33 -11.93
C ARG A 184 11.83 0.36 -11.07
N GLU A 185 12.36 1.54 -10.82
CA GLU A 185 13.56 1.71 -10.00
C GLU A 185 13.30 1.32 -8.53
N TYR A 186 12.10 1.58 -8.01
CA TYR A 186 11.67 1.09 -6.71
C TYR A 186 11.64 -0.45 -6.66
N ALA A 187 11.08 -1.11 -7.67
CA ALA A 187 11.07 -2.57 -7.75
C ALA A 187 12.48 -3.16 -7.74
N GLN A 188 13.40 -2.57 -8.51
CA GLN A 188 14.82 -2.95 -8.55
C GLN A 188 15.51 -2.77 -7.20
N TYR A 189 15.28 -1.64 -6.52
CA TYR A 189 15.80 -1.40 -5.17
C TYR A 189 15.33 -2.50 -4.20
N VAL A 190 14.03 -2.81 -4.19
CA VAL A 190 13.49 -3.86 -3.30
C VAL A 190 14.05 -5.24 -3.64
N ALA A 191 14.23 -5.57 -4.93
CA ALA A 191 14.84 -6.82 -5.37
C ALA A 191 16.29 -6.96 -4.85
N LYS A 192 17.08 -5.87 -4.89
CA LYS A 192 18.44 -5.85 -4.34
C LYS A 192 18.45 -6.05 -2.82
N VAL A 193 17.56 -5.36 -2.08
CA VAL A 193 17.46 -5.57 -0.63
C VAL A 193 17.13 -7.04 -0.33
N ARG A 194 16.17 -7.65 -1.05
CA ARG A 194 15.84 -9.07 -0.87
C ARG A 194 17.01 -9.99 -1.15
N LYS A 195 17.78 -9.72 -2.19
CA LYS A 195 18.98 -10.49 -2.53
C LYS A 195 19.98 -10.48 -1.38
N TYR A 196 20.24 -9.30 -0.81
CA TYR A 196 21.18 -9.16 0.29
C TYR A 196 20.67 -9.75 1.61
N THR A 197 19.37 -9.72 1.88
CA THR A 197 18.80 -10.33 3.10
C THR A 197 18.93 -11.85 3.15
N ALA A 198 19.36 -12.52 2.09
CA ALA A 198 19.69 -13.94 2.10
C ALA A 198 20.94 -14.23 2.94
N ASP A 199 21.89 -13.31 2.99
CA ASP A 199 23.23 -13.54 3.55
C ASP A 199 23.58 -12.59 4.72
N MET A 200 22.78 -11.54 4.97
CA MET A 200 23.07 -10.53 5.98
C MET A 200 21.80 -9.99 6.65
N SER A 201 21.98 -9.20 7.71
CA SER A 201 20.86 -8.55 8.40
C SER A 201 20.13 -7.55 7.50
N LEU A 202 18.84 -7.27 7.79
CA LEU A 202 18.05 -6.31 7.00
C LEU A 202 18.72 -4.94 6.91
N ASN A 203 19.32 -4.47 8.00
CA ASN A 203 19.97 -3.16 8.04
C ASN A 203 21.18 -3.12 7.09
N GLU A 204 22.06 -4.11 7.15
CA GLU A 204 23.21 -4.25 6.24
C GLU A 204 22.74 -4.41 4.80
N ALA A 205 21.70 -5.22 4.56
CA ALA A 205 21.11 -5.43 3.25
C ALA A 205 20.56 -4.13 2.63
N VAL A 206 19.87 -3.31 3.42
CA VAL A 206 19.36 -2.00 2.97
C VAL A 206 20.53 -1.07 2.65
N GLU A 207 21.57 -1.01 3.49
CA GLU A 207 22.75 -0.17 3.25
C GLU A 207 23.49 -0.59 1.98
N CYS A 208 23.76 -1.87 1.80
CA CYS A 208 24.38 -2.40 0.57
C CYS A 208 23.54 -2.11 -0.68
N ALA A 209 22.21 -2.32 -0.60
CA ALA A 209 21.32 -2.05 -1.72
C ALA A 209 21.26 -0.56 -2.08
N VAL A 210 21.25 0.34 -1.09
CA VAL A 210 21.31 1.80 -1.30
C VAL A 210 22.60 2.18 -2.03
N ASP A 211 23.75 1.66 -1.59
CA ASP A 211 25.04 1.98 -2.21
C ASP A 211 25.14 1.45 -3.65
N GLU A 212 24.67 0.25 -3.89
CA GLU A 212 24.63 -0.33 -5.23
C GLU A 212 23.66 0.44 -6.14
N CYS A 213 22.46 0.76 -5.69
CA CYS A 213 21.49 1.53 -6.46
C CYS A 213 22.03 2.92 -6.84
N ILE A 214 22.71 3.60 -5.91
CA ILE A 214 23.35 4.90 -6.21
C ILE A 214 24.42 4.77 -7.29
N LYS A 215 25.24 3.72 -7.27
CA LYS A 215 26.27 3.45 -8.28
C LYS A 215 25.69 3.15 -9.66
N GLU A 216 24.57 2.45 -9.70
CA GLU A 216 23.87 2.06 -10.92
C GLU A 216 22.87 3.11 -11.42
N ASN A 217 22.79 4.26 -10.75
CA ASN A 217 21.85 5.35 -11.07
C ASN A 217 20.37 4.94 -10.94
N ILE A 218 20.05 4.03 -10.01
CA ILE A 218 18.70 3.60 -9.65
C ILE A 218 18.24 4.42 -8.45
N LEU A 219 17.18 5.21 -8.57
CA LEU A 219 16.69 6.15 -7.54
C LEU A 219 17.82 7.01 -6.93
N ALA A 220 18.91 7.27 -7.68
CA ALA A 220 20.16 7.76 -7.12
C ALA A 220 20.01 9.09 -6.36
N ASP A 221 19.31 10.07 -6.93
CA ASP A 221 19.11 11.38 -6.30
C ASP A 221 18.22 11.29 -5.05
N PHE A 222 17.18 10.48 -5.11
CA PHE A 222 16.31 10.21 -3.97
C PHE A 222 17.09 9.53 -2.84
N LEU A 223 17.84 8.48 -3.15
CA LEU A 223 18.61 7.73 -2.16
C LEU A 223 19.77 8.55 -1.56
N ARG A 224 20.44 9.40 -2.33
CA ARG A 224 21.45 10.33 -1.79
C ARG A 224 20.83 11.31 -0.81
N LYS A 225 19.69 11.89 -1.18
CA LYS A 225 18.99 12.89 -0.35
C LYS A 225 18.44 12.30 0.94
N ASN A 226 17.89 11.09 0.89
CA ASN A 226 17.14 10.47 1.99
C ASN A 226 17.89 9.28 2.63
N ARG A 227 19.22 9.13 2.37
CA ARG A 227 19.99 7.96 2.79
C ARG A 227 19.84 7.61 4.27
N ALA A 228 19.99 8.60 5.15
CA ALA A 228 19.93 8.37 6.58
C ALA A 228 18.53 7.90 7.02
N GLU A 229 17.47 8.45 6.44
CA GLU A 229 16.09 8.09 6.74
C GLU A 229 15.79 6.67 6.25
N VAL A 230 16.12 6.33 5.00
CA VAL A 230 15.91 5.00 4.42
C VAL A 230 16.62 3.91 5.23
N ILE A 231 17.86 4.15 5.68
CA ILE A 231 18.62 3.20 6.51
C ILE A 231 18.03 3.12 7.93
N SER A 232 17.70 4.26 8.56
CA SER A 232 17.19 4.27 9.92
C SER A 232 15.86 3.51 10.07
N MET A 233 15.01 3.50 9.05
CA MET A 233 13.75 2.77 9.05
C MET A 233 13.92 1.25 9.12
N SER A 234 15.03 0.72 8.65
CA SER A 234 15.36 -0.70 8.82
C SER A 234 15.79 -1.03 10.27
N ILE A 235 16.31 -0.05 11.01
CA ILE A 235 16.77 -0.19 12.41
C ILE A 235 15.60 -0.15 13.38
N PHE A 236 14.68 0.80 13.23
CA PHE A 236 13.53 0.96 14.15
C PHE A 236 12.54 -0.21 14.10
N ALA A 237 12.53 -0.99 13.03
CA ALA A 237 11.74 -2.21 12.93
C ALA A 237 12.11 -3.27 13.99
N VAL A 238 13.29 -3.21 14.59
CA VAL A 238 13.77 -4.18 15.59
C VAL A 238 13.43 -3.75 17.03
N SER A 239 13.15 -2.48 17.30
CA SER A 239 13.10 -1.94 18.67
C SER A 239 11.72 -2.00 19.36
N TYR A 240 10.62 -2.30 18.66
CA TYR A 240 9.27 -2.30 19.27
C TYR A 240 8.85 -3.63 19.93
N THR A 241 9.70 -4.65 19.97
CA THR A 241 9.37 -5.96 20.54
C THR A 241 9.63 -6.08 22.07
N HIS A 242 10.08 -5.01 22.75
CA HIS A 242 10.45 -5.08 24.18
C HIS A 242 9.70 -4.14 25.12
N LEU A 243 8.56 -3.57 24.72
CA LEU A 243 7.68 -2.89 25.67
C LEU A 243 6.53 -3.82 26.09
N THR A 244 6.84 -4.72 27.00
CA THR A 244 5.81 -5.36 27.84
C THR A 244 5.22 -4.31 28.76
N LEU A 245 3.94 -3.99 28.58
CA LEU A 245 3.19 -3.20 29.55
C LEU A 245 3.16 -3.94 30.89
N PRO A 246 3.38 -3.27 32.02
CA PRO A 246 3.18 -3.89 33.33
C PRO A 246 1.69 -4.23 33.50
N THR A 247 1.43 -5.45 33.84
CA THR A 247 0.09 -5.96 34.23
C THR A 247 -0.31 -5.25 35.53
N ILE A 248 -1.42 -4.56 35.52
CA ILE A 248 -2.16 -4.14 36.72
C ILE A 248 -3.34 -5.08 36.89
#